data_1ad1450a33078cec22186bfc66a74ca3
#
_entry.id   1ad1450a33078cec22186bfc66a74ca3
#
_cell.length_a   1.000
_cell.length_b   1.000
_cell.length_c   1.000
_cell.angle_alpha   90.00
_cell.angle_beta   90.00
_cell.angle_gamma   90.00
#
_symmetry.space_group_name_H-M   'P 1'
#
loop_
_entity.id
_entity.type
_entity.pdbx_description
1 polymer ?
#
loop_
_entity_poly.entity_id
_entity_poly.type
_entity_poly.pdbx_seq_one_letter_code
_entity_poly.pdbx_strand_id
1 'polypeptide(L)'
;NVVPKNLTFKEKLKIPGVFLVLVMFLSYCSLESIGTNWVSSYYVAVKGLNSALAATFGSLFFIGITTSRLISGFITEKLGDKKMIILGMVFILLGIILLVIPNVNYYVSVVGFIICGMGAGPIYPAIVHSTPDNFGKENSQGIIGLQMAFAYIGSTFTPLLFGLISSALGIEILPFCFLFFLIIFCVLFIFLQKKLKKSKNIK
;
A
#
# COMPACT_ATOMS: atom_id res chain seq x y z
N ASN A 1 -12.69 -19.12 23.52
CA ASN A 1 -12.15 -19.72 22.28
C ASN A 1 -13.19 -19.50 21.17
N VAL A 2 -12.90 -18.59 20.21
CA VAL A 2 -13.74 -18.38 19.03
C VAL A 2 -13.40 -19.49 18.03
N VAL A 3 -14.37 -20.35 17.71
CA VAL A 3 -14.18 -21.41 16.71
C VAL A 3 -14.20 -20.78 15.32
N PRO A 4 -13.16 -20.93 14.49
CA PRO A 4 -13.11 -20.39 13.15
C PRO A 4 -14.25 -20.96 12.29
N LYS A 5 -14.95 -20.12 11.57
CA LYS A 5 -15.99 -20.53 10.65
C LYS A 5 -15.38 -20.97 9.32
N ASN A 6 -15.56 -22.24 8.95
CA ASN A 6 -15.09 -22.78 7.66
C ASN A 6 -16.01 -22.33 6.52
N LEU A 7 -15.91 -21.05 6.14
CA LEU A 7 -16.63 -20.51 4.99
C LEU A 7 -15.86 -20.79 3.70
N THR A 8 -16.59 -21.13 2.65
CA THR A 8 -16.03 -21.23 1.29
C THR A 8 -15.59 -19.87 0.77
N PHE A 9 -14.77 -19.83 -0.28
CA PHE A 9 -14.33 -18.58 -0.92
C PHE A 9 -15.51 -17.67 -1.31
N LYS A 10 -16.54 -18.26 -1.94
CA LYS A 10 -17.75 -17.52 -2.37
C LYS A 10 -18.53 -16.93 -1.19
N GLU A 11 -18.62 -17.66 -0.09
CA GLU A 11 -19.31 -17.19 1.13
C GLU A 11 -18.55 -16.03 1.79
N LYS A 12 -17.22 -16.09 1.85
CA LYS A 12 -16.40 -14.99 2.36
C LYS A 12 -16.58 -13.71 1.54
N LEU A 13 -16.65 -13.81 0.22
CA LEU A 13 -16.86 -12.65 -0.66
C LEU A 13 -18.26 -12.01 -0.49
N LYS A 14 -19.24 -12.76 -0.03
CA LYS A 14 -20.59 -12.24 0.29
C LYS A 14 -20.62 -11.38 1.56
N ILE A 15 -19.61 -11.51 2.44
CA ILE A 15 -19.51 -10.69 3.66
C ILE A 15 -19.33 -9.23 3.22
N PRO A 16 -20.18 -8.30 3.72
CA PRO A 16 -20.15 -6.90 3.32
C PRO A 16 -18.77 -6.26 3.56
N GLY A 17 -18.13 -5.79 2.49
CA GLY A 17 -16.83 -5.11 2.55
C GLY A 17 -15.61 -6.01 2.31
N VAL A 18 -15.72 -7.33 2.35
CA VAL A 18 -14.59 -8.23 2.13
C VAL A 18 -13.97 -8.02 0.75
N PHE A 19 -14.75 -8.01 -0.32
CA PHE A 19 -14.21 -7.75 -1.66
C PHE A 19 -13.48 -6.41 -1.75
N LEU A 20 -14.03 -5.36 -1.11
CA LEU A 20 -13.40 -4.03 -1.10
C LEU A 20 -12.04 -4.06 -0.40
N VAL A 21 -11.92 -4.71 0.76
CA VAL A 21 -10.62 -4.79 1.47
C VAL A 21 -9.59 -5.63 0.70
N LEU A 22 -10.03 -6.67 -0.02
CA LEU A 22 -9.11 -7.48 -0.83
C LEU A 22 -8.50 -6.68 -1.99
N VAL A 23 -9.33 -5.97 -2.76
CA VAL A 23 -8.85 -5.13 -3.88
C VAL A 23 -8.07 -3.92 -3.37
N MET A 24 -8.48 -3.32 -2.26
CA MET A 24 -7.76 -2.26 -1.59
C MET A 24 -6.35 -2.73 -1.18
N PHE A 25 -6.24 -3.91 -0.59
CA PHE A 25 -4.98 -4.47 -0.15
C PHE A 25 -4.06 -4.84 -1.33
N LEU A 26 -4.63 -5.39 -2.42
CA LEU A 26 -3.92 -5.60 -3.67
C LEU A 26 -3.33 -4.28 -4.20
N SER A 27 -4.13 -3.20 -4.24
CA SER A 27 -3.68 -1.89 -4.74
C SER A 27 -2.51 -1.34 -3.92
N TYR A 28 -2.57 -1.47 -2.60
CA TYR A 28 -1.48 -1.08 -1.71
C TYR A 28 -0.21 -1.90 -1.97
N CYS A 29 -0.32 -3.24 -2.02
CA CYS A 29 0.82 -4.12 -2.26
C CYS A 29 1.42 -3.91 -3.66
N SER A 30 0.62 -3.53 -4.64
CA SER A 30 1.07 -3.13 -5.97
C SER A 30 1.95 -1.88 -5.91
N LEU A 31 1.51 -0.84 -5.22
CA LEU A 31 2.27 0.40 -5.04
C LEU A 31 3.60 0.13 -4.33
N GLU A 32 3.57 -0.57 -3.19
CA GLU A 32 4.76 -0.92 -2.41
C GLU A 32 5.76 -1.73 -3.26
N SER A 33 5.27 -2.71 -4.02
CA SER A 33 6.09 -3.60 -4.83
C SER A 33 6.71 -2.89 -6.05
N ILE A 34 5.99 -1.98 -6.71
CA ILE A 34 6.58 -1.15 -7.76
C ILE A 34 7.71 -0.30 -7.17
N GLY A 35 7.50 0.33 -6.01
CA GLY A 35 8.53 1.13 -5.35
C GLY A 35 9.78 0.32 -5.04
N THR A 36 9.62 -0.82 -4.41
CA THR A 36 10.75 -1.67 -4.02
C THR A 36 11.56 -2.20 -5.20
N ASN A 37 10.92 -2.42 -6.35
CA ASN A 37 11.60 -3.00 -7.52
C ASN A 37 12.14 -1.94 -8.50
N TRP A 38 11.52 -0.77 -8.62
CA TRP A 38 11.78 0.14 -9.72
C TRP A 38 12.41 1.48 -9.33
N VAL A 39 12.47 1.86 -8.04
CA VAL A 39 13.03 3.15 -7.61
C VAL A 39 14.50 3.29 -7.99
N SER A 40 15.32 2.25 -7.86
CA SER A 40 16.73 2.29 -8.28
C SER A 40 16.85 2.51 -9.79
N SER A 41 16.06 1.80 -10.59
CA SER A 41 16.04 1.97 -12.05
C SER A 41 15.56 3.37 -12.47
N TYR A 42 14.62 3.95 -11.74
CA TYR A 42 14.18 5.33 -11.92
C TYR A 42 15.33 6.32 -11.74
N TYR A 43 16.16 6.15 -10.69
CA TYR A 43 17.31 7.02 -10.46
C TYR A 43 18.36 6.92 -11.56
N VAL A 44 18.61 5.72 -12.08
CA VAL A 44 19.55 5.55 -13.20
C VAL A 44 19.01 6.24 -14.46
N ALA A 45 17.78 5.93 -14.84
CA ALA A 45 17.23 6.36 -16.12
C ALA A 45 16.79 7.83 -16.15
N VAL A 46 16.17 8.33 -15.06
CA VAL A 46 15.59 9.69 -15.03
C VAL A 46 16.55 10.72 -14.45
N LYS A 47 17.36 10.33 -13.48
CA LYS A 47 18.28 11.25 -12.78
C LYS A 47 19.74 11.09 -13.22
N GLY A 48 20.05 10.14 -14.11
CA GLY A 48 21.40 9.92 -14.64
C GLY A 48 22.43 9.48 -13.61
N LEU A 49 21.98 8.88 -12.48
CA LEU A 49 22.86 8.44 -11.42
C LEU A 49 23.56 7.13 -11.80
N ASN A 50 24.77 6.92 -11.31
CA ASN A 50 25.43 5.63 -11.43
C ASN A 50 24.68 4.56 -10.62
N SER A 51 24.83 3.28 -11.02
CA SER A 51 24.08 2.17 -10.45
C SER A 51 24.29 1.99 -8.94
N ALA A 52 25.49 2.26 -8.42
CA ALA A 52 25.78 2.12 -6.99
C ALA A 52 25.02 3.16 -6.15
N LEU A 53 25.04 4.44 -6.57
CA LEU A 53 24.33 5.52 -5.91
C LEU A 53 22.80 5.35 -6.03
N ALA A 54 22.34 4.94 -7.21
CA ALA A 54 20.92 4.65 -7.46
C ALA A 54 20.40 3.50 -6.57
N ALA A 55 21.18 2.45 -6.39
CA ALA A 55 20.85 1.35 -5.48
C ALA A 55 20.79 1.82 -4.02
N THR A 56 21.74 2.68 -3.60
CA THR A 56 21.73 3.28 -2.26
C THR A 56 20.47 4.10 -2.03
N PHE A 57 20.09 4.98 -2.96
CA PHE A 57 18.89 5.79 -2.83
C PHE A 57 17.61 4.97 -2.94
N GLY A 58 17.58 3.92 -3.78
CA GLY A 58 16.47 2.99 -3.85
C GLY A 58 16.24 2.25 -2.52
N SER A 59 17.31 1.90 -1.80
CA SER A 59 17.20 1.25 -0.49
C SER A 59 16.59 2.16 0.59
N LEU A 60 16.66 3.49 0.43
CA LEU A 60 16.05 4.42 1.37
C LEU A 60 14.52 4.37 1.37
N PHE A 61 13.89 3.97 0.26
CA PHE A 61 12.46 3.68 0.22
C PHE A 61 12.12 2.53 1.17
N PHE A 62 12.92 1.46 1.17
CA PHE A 62 12.78 0.34 2.11
C PHE A 62 13.03 0.74 3.57
N ILE A 63 14.03 1.57 3.80
CA ILE A 63 14.31 2.12 5.14
C ILE A 63 13.12 2.91 5.64
N GLY A 64 12.49 3.72 4.78
CA GLY A 64 11.26 4.43 5.09
C GLY A 64 10.13 3.49 5.52
N ILE A 65 9.87 2.41 4.76
CA ILE A 65 8.87 1.39 5.09
C ILE A 65 9.19 0.74 6.44
N THR A 66 10.41 0.26 6.63
CA THR A 66 10.79 -0.50 7.82
C THR A 66 10.72 0.36 9.07
N THR A 67 11.27 1.56 9.03
CA THR A 67 11.27 2.51 10.16
C THR A 67 9.85 2.89 10.56
N SER A 68 9.03 3.27 9.59
CA SER A 68 7.63 3.65 9.88
C SER A 68 6.79 2.46 10.35
N ARG A 69 7.06 1.26 9.87
CA ARG A 69 6.40 0.02 10.32
C ARG A 69 6.72 -0.29 11.78
N LEU A 70 7.98 -0.13 12.18
CA LEU A 70 8.39 -0.27 13.59
C LEU A 70 7.70 0.79 14.47
N ILE A 71 7.76 2.05 14.06
CA ILE A 71 7.14 3.16 14.81
C ILE A 71 5.62 2.97 14.90
N SER A 72 4.98 2.51 13.84
CA SER A 72 3.53 2.28 13.81
C SER A 72 3.07 1.28 14.85
N GLY A 73 3.88 0.25 15.16
CA GLY A 73 3.56 -0.73 16.21
C GLY A 73 3.30 -0.09 17.58
N PHE A 74 4.02 0.98 17.92
CA PHE A 74 3.84 1.70 19.19
C PHE A 74 2.73 2.76 19.14
N ILE A 75 2.45 3.31 17.97
CA ILE A 75 1.49 4.41 17.81
C ILE A 75 0.06 3.89 17.56
N THR A 76 -0.08 2.72 16.94
CA THR A 76 -1.38 2.16 16.55
C THR A 76 -2.32 1.96 17.73
N GLU A 77 -1.80 1.58 18.90
CA GLU A 77 -2.61 1.44 20.12
C GLU A 77 -3.31 2.74 20.52
N LYS A 78 -2.67 3.90 20.28
CA LYS A 78 -3.21 5.23 20.63
C LYS A 78 -4.06 5.83 19.52
N LEU A 79 -3.66 5.67 18.27
CA LEU A 79 -4.34 6.30 17.12
C LEU A 79 -5.44 5.43 16.53
N GLY A 80 -5.30 4.12 16.59
CA GLY A 80 -6.16 3.14 15.95
C GLY A 80 -5.87 2.96 14.45
N ASP A 81 -6.19 1.77 13.93
CA ASP A 81 -5.86 1.34 12.55
C ASP A 81 -6.36 2.30 11.46
N LYS A 82 -7.59 2.79 11.61
CA LYS A 82 -8.18 3.70 10.62
C LYS A 82 -7.37 4.98 10.44
N LYS A 83 -6.91 5.61 11.53
CA LYS A 83 -6.10 6.83 11.47
C LYS A 83 -4.70 6.54 10.94
N MET A 84 -4.15 5.36 11.26
CA MET A 84 -2.86 4.91 10.73
C MET A 84 -2.91 4.75 9.20
N ILE A 85 -3.97 4.16 8.66
CA ILE A 85 -4.18 4.06 7.22
C ILE A 85 -4.28 5.44 6.57
N ILE A 86 -5.06 6.37 7.15
CA ILE A 86 -5.20 7.74 6.64
C ILE A 86 -3.86 8.46 6.67
N LEU A 87 -3.11 8.36 7.77
CA LEU A 87 -1.79 8.96 7.89
C LEU A 87 -0.83 8.43 6.81
N GLY A 88 -0.84 7.12 6.58
CA GLY A 88 -0.06 6.49 5.52
C GLY A 88 -0.41 7.04 4.13
N MET A 89 -1.70 7.17 3.80
CA MET A 89 -2.16 7.75 2.53
C MET A 89 -1.67 9.20 2.36
N VAL A 90 -1.73 10.02 3.42
CA VAL A 90 -1.26 11.41 3.39
C VAL A 90 0.24 11.47 3.13
N PHE A 91 1.04 10.64 3.80
CA PHE A 91 2.48 10.59 3.57
C PHE A 91 2.82 10.14 2.15
N ILE A 92 2.15 9.10 1.61
CA ILE A 92 2.36 8.68 0.22
C ILE A 92 2.03 9.83 -0.74
N LEU A 93 0.92 10.53 -0.54
CA LEU A 93 0.53 11.66 -1.38
C LEU A 93 1.57 12.79 -1.33
N LEU A 94 2.06 13.15 -0.14
CA LEU A 94 3.12 14.16 0.02
C LEU A 94 4.41 13.74 -0.69
N GLY A 95 4.80 12.47 -0.57
CA GLY A 95 5.94 11.94 -1.29
C GLY A 95 5.77 12.03 -2.81
N ILE A 96 4.59 11.64 -3.34
CA ILE A 96 4.28 11.74 -4.78
C ILE A 96 4.36 13.20 -5.25
N ILE A 97 3.84 14.14 -4.49
CA ILE A 97 3.92 15.58 -4.82
C ILE A 97 5.38 15.99 -5.02
N LEU A 98 6.29 15.59 -4.12
CA LEU A 98 7.73 15.88 -4.25
C LEU A 98 8.35 15.23 -5.48
N LEU A 99 7.89 14.04 -5.88
CA LEU A 99 8.41 13.33 -7.05
C LEU A 99 8.02 13.98 -8.38
N VAL A 100 6.87 14.67 -8.42
CA VAL A 100 6.31 15.27 -9.64
C VAL A 100 6.81 16.71 -9.87
N ILE A 101 7.44 17.36 -8.89
CA ILE A 101 7.97 18.71 -9.06
C ILE A 101 9.06 18.71 -10.15
N PRO A 102 8.89 19.49 -11.23
CA PRO A 102 9.86 19.54 -12.32
C PRO A 102 11.12 20.34 -11.93
N ASN A 103 12.23 20.04 -12.60
CA ASN A 103 13.46 20.83 -12.52
C ASN A 103 14.08 20.99 -11.12
N VAL A 104 13.78 20.06 -10.19
CA VAL A 104 14.39 20.05 -8.86
C VAL A 104 15.61 19.12 -8.79
N ASN A 105 16.50 19.38 -7.83
CA ASN A 105 17.61 18.51 -7.54
C ASN A 105 17.13 17.10 -7.20
N TYR A 106 17.88 16.06 -7.61
CA TYR A 106 17.53 14.67 -7.36
C TYR A 106 17.33 14.33 -5.86
N TYR A 107 17.94 15.10 -4.95
CA TYR A 107 17.70 14.93 -3.50
C TYR A 107 16.24 15.14 -3.09
N VAL A 108 15.49 15.99 -3.81
CA VAL A 108 14.05 16.17 -3.56
C VAL A 108 13.30 14.87 -3.86
N SER A 109 13.66 14.17 -4.94
CA SER A 109 13.07 12.86 -5.23
C SER A 109 13.48 11.79 -4.23
N VAL A 110 14.69 11.86 -3.67
CA VAL A 110 15.14 10.96 -2.58
C VAL A 110 14.22 11.13 -1.36
N VAL A 111 14.01 12.37 -0.93
CA VAL A 111 13.08 12.69 0.18
C VAL A 111 11.67 12.23 -0.17
N GLY A 112 11.21 12.46 -1.40
CA GLY A 112 9.90 12.01 -1.88
C GLY A 112 9.70 10.50 -1.74
N PHE A 113 10.66 9.68 -2.18
CA PHE A 113 10.58 8.23 -2.05
C PHE A 113 10.68 7.75 -0.60
N ILE A 114 11.51 8.38 0.25
CA ILE A 114 11.55 8.08 1.69
C ILE A 114 10.18 8.32 2.32
N ILE A 115 9.56 9.47 2.02
CA ILE A 115 8.24 9.83 2.55
C ILE A 115 7.16 8.86 2.03
N CYS A 116 7.20 8.46 0.75
CA CYS A 116 6.33 7.41 0.22
C CYS A 116 6.50 6.08 0.99
N GLY A 117 7.74 5.67 1.24
CA GLY A 117 8.05 4.48 2.04
C GLY A 117 7.51 4.59 3.47
N MET A 118 7.72 5.74 4.11
CA MET A 118 7.18 5.99 5.45
C MET A 118 5.64 5.93 5.49
N GLY A 119 4.98 6.38 4.44
CA GLY A 119 3.53 6.27 4.31
C GLY A 119 3.06 4.83 4.10
N ALA A 120 3.82 4.04 3.34
CA ALA A 120 3.48 2.65 3.07
C ALA A 120 3.60 1.75 4.32
N GLY A 121 4.61 1.97 5.18
CA GLY A 121 4.91 1.09 6.31
C GLY A 121 3.73 0.74 7.22
N PRO A 122 2.93 1.68 7.72
CA PRO A 122 1.85 1.41 8.66
C PRO A 122 0.59 0.80 8.02
N ILE A 123 0.40 0.92 6.70
CA ILE A 123 -0.87 0.53 6.04
C ILE A 123 -1.11 -0.98 6.12
N TYR A 124 -0.10 -1.78 5.80
CA TYR A 124 -0.22 -3.25 5.81
C TYR A 124 -0.64 -3.81 7.18
N PRO A 125 0.10 -3.53 8.27
CA PRO A 125 -0.27 -4.04 9.58
C PRO A 125 -1.63 -3.52 10.04
N ALA A 126 -1.99 -2.26 9.77
CA ALA A 126 -3.26 -1.67 10.16
C ALA A 126 -4.46 -2.34 9.45
N ILE A 127 -4.34 -2.70 8.16
CA ILE A 127 -5.40 -3.43 7.45
C ILE A 127 -5.61 -4.82 8.04
N VAL A 128 -4.51 -5.56 8.27
CA VAL A 128 -4.59 -6.92 8.81
C VAL A 128 -5.11 -6.91 10.24
N HIS A 129 -4.61 -6.00 11.08
CA HIS A 129 -5.01 -5.87 12.49
C HIS A 129 -6.49 -5.49 12.63
N SER A 130 -7.02 -4.62 11.76
CA SER A 130 -8.44 -4.23 11.78
C SER A 130 -9.40 -5.31 11.25
N THR A 131 -8.92 -6.41 10.68
CA THR A 131 -9.77 -7.42 10.05
C THR A 131 -10.74 -8.11 11.02
N PRO A 132 -10.33 -8.54 12.24
CA PRO A 132 -11.26 -9.13 13.22
C PRO A 132 -12.36 -8.17 13.66
N ASP A 133 -12.06 -6.89 13.83
CA ASP A 133 -13.01 -5.85 14.26
C ASP A 133 -14.00 -5.47 13.16
N ASN A 134 -13.58 -5.61 11.91
CA ASN A 134 -14.38 -5.24 10.74
C ASN A 134 -15.29 -6.38 10.26
N PHE A 135 -14.87 -7.65 10.39
CA PHE A 135 -15.54 -8.79 9.77
C PHE A 135 -15.91 -9.92 10.75
N GLY A 136 -15.59 -9.74 12.04
CA GLY A 136 -15.79 -10.75 13.10
C GLY A 136 -14.59 -11.66 13.29
N LYS A 137 -14.32 -12.00 14.55
CA LYS A 137 -13.18 -12.83 14.94
C LYS A 137 -13.24 -14.23 14.31
N GLU A 138 -14.46 -14.78 14.19
CA GLU A 138 -14.72 -16.10 13.61
C GLU A 138 -14.39 -16.19 12.11
N ASN A 139 -14.43 -15.07 11.37
CA ASN A 139 -14.17 -15.00 9.94
C ASN A 139 -12.75 -14.51 9.63
N SER A 140 -12.08 -13.91 10.61
CA SER A 140 -10.84 -13.13 10.41
C SER A 140 -9.71 -13.94 9.80
N GLN A 141 -9.45 -15.14 10.28
CA GLN A 141 -8.37 -16.00 9.79
C GLN A 141 -8.54 -16.31 8.28
N GLY A 142 -9.75 -16.66 7.88
CA GLY A 142 -10.03 -16.94 6.48
C GLY A 142 -9.99 -15.72 5.57
N ILE A 143 -10.34 -14.53 6.07
CA ILE A 143 -10.28 -13.28 5.33
C ILE A 143 -8.82 -12.80 5.23
N ILE A 144 -8.02 -12.91 6.30
CA ILE A 144 -6.58 -12.61 6.27
C ILE A 144 -5.86 -13.50 5.24
N GLY A 145 -6.18 -14.79 5.17
CA GLY A 145 -5.64 -15.67 4.14
C GLY A 145 -5.94 -15.18 2.71
N LEU A 146 -7.16 -14.68 2.46
CA LEU A 146 -7.51 -14.06 1.17
C LEU A 146 -6.77 -12.73 0.93
N GLN A 147 -6.61 -11.90 1.97
CA GLN A 147 -5.81 -10.68 1.87
C GLN A 147 -4.37 -11.00 1.46
N MET A 148 -3.76 -12.03 2.04
CA MET A 148 -2.41 -12.47 1.65
C MET A 148 -2.36 -12.94 0.19
N ALA A 149 -3.34 -13.71 -0.27
CA ALA A 149 -3.40 -14.15 -1.66
C ALA A 149 -3.49 -12.95 -2.63
N PHE A 150 -4.35 -11.96 -2.34
CA PHE A 150 -4.45 -10.73 -3.13
C PHE A 150 -3.20 -9.86 -3.05
N ALA A 151 -2.55 -9.80 -1.88
CA ALA A 151 -1.26 -9.13 -1.72
C ALA A 151 -0.19 -9.74 -2.63
N TYR A 152 -0.07 -11.07 -2.65
CA TYR A 152 0.89 -11.76 -3.54
C TYR A 152 0.57 -11.57 -5.01
N ILE A 153 -0.70 -11.55 -5.42
CA ILE A 153 -1.08 -11.21 -6.79
C ILE A 153 -0.59 -9.80 -7.14
N GLY A 154 -0.88 -8.81 -6.29
CA GLY A 154 -0.44 -7.43 -6.51
C GLY A 154 1.09 -7.32 -6.55
N SER A 155 1.79 -7.87 -5.58
CA SER A 155 3.25 -7.75 -5.47
C SER A 155 4.03 -8.51 -6.54
N THR A 156 3.46 -9.56 -7.11
CA THR A 156 4.12 -10.37 -8.15
C THR A 156 3.85 -9.83 -9.55
N PHE A 157 2.58 -9.61 -9.88
CA PHE A 157 2.22 -9.27 -11.27
C PHE A 157 2.40 -7.78 -11.58
N THR A 158 2.17 -6.90 -10.63
CA THR A 158 2.19 -5.47 -10.90
C THR A 158 3.56 -4.92 -11.26
N PRO A 159 4.69 -5.30 -10.62
CA PRO A 159 6.02 -4.87 -11.07
C PRO A 159 6.37 -5.36 -12.47
N LEU A 160 5.91 -6.56 -12.86
CA LEU A 160 6.11 -7.08 -14.22
C LEU A 160 5.31 -6.26 -15.24
N LEU A 161 4.04 -5.97 -14.94
CA LEU A 161 3.21 -5.13 -15.80
C LEU A 161 3.76 -3.70 -15.90
N PHE A 162 4.24 -3.14 -14.78
CA PHE A 162 4.91 -1.86 -14.78
C PHE A 162 6.15 -1.87 -15.70
N GLY A 163 6.96 -2.93 -15.64
CA GLY A 163 8.12 -3.09 -16.52
C GLY A 163 7.76 -3.06 -18.00
N LEU A 164 6.69 -3.76 -18.40
CA LEU A 164 6.17 -3.74 -19.77
C LEU A 164 5.66 -2.35 -20.18
N ILE A 165 4.93 -1.68 -19.31
CA ILE A 165 4.40 -0.34 -19.59
C ILE A 165 5.53 0.69 -19.64
N SER A 166 6.48 0.63 -18.71
CA SER A 166 7.61 1.56 -18.65
C SER A 166 8.59 1.39 -19.81
N SER A 167 8.68 0.20 -20.42
CA SER A 167 9.46 0.00 -21.63
C SER A 167 8.88 0.72 -22.86
N ALA A 168 7.57 0.96 -22.87
CA ALA A 168 6.89 1.66 -23.95
C ALA A 168 6.71 3.16 -23.70
N LEU A 169 6.46 3.57 -22.45
CA LEU A 169 6.12 4.96 -22.07
C LEU A 169 7.26 5.70 -21.35
N GLY A 170 8.35 5.01 -20.98
CA GLY A 170 9.40 5.55 -20.14
C GLY A 170 9.14 5.30 -18.65
N ILE A 171 10.21 5.21 -17.85
CA ILE A 171 10.13 4.96 -16.40
C ILE A 171 9.73 6.22 -15.60
N GLU A 172 9.69 7.38 -16.25
CA GLU A 172 9.21 8.66 -15.69
C GLU A 172 7.75 8.58 -15.20
N ILE A 173 6.99 7.59 -15.69
CA ILE A 173 5.61 7.35 -15.27
C ILE A 173 5.50 6.78 -13.84
N LEU A 174 6.59 6.40 -13.19
CA LEU A 174 6.58 5.74 -11.87
C LEU A 174 5.81 6.53 -10.81
N PRO A 175 5.99 7.85 -10.62
CA PRO A 175 5.19 8.64 -9.67
C PRO A 175 3.69 8.64 -10.00
N PHE A 176 3.34 8.62 -11.28
CA PHE A 176 1.94 8.56 -11.73
C PHE A 176 1.31 7.19 -11.48
N CYS A 177 2.09 6.11 -11.57
CA CYS A 177 1.65 4.78 -11.15
C CYS A 177 1.38 4.73 -9.64
N PHE A 178 2.23 5.36 -8.82
CA PHE A 178 1.97 5.50 -7.39
C PHE A 178 0.66 6.25 -7.13
N LEU A 179 0.44 7.36 -7.84
CA LEU A 179 -0.79 8.13 -7.73
C LEU A 179 -2.02 7.31 -8.14
N PHE A 180 -1.93 6.54 -9.23
CA PHE A 180 -3.00 5.67 -9.70
C PHE A 180 -3.42 4.65 -8.62
N PHE A 181 -2.47 3.91 -8.06
CA PHE A 181 -2.77 2.94 -7.01
C PHE A 181 -3.24 3.60 -5.71
N LEU A 182 -2.71 4.78 -5.36
CA LEU A 182 -3.17 5.54 -4.22
C LEU A 182 -4.62 5.99 -4.39
N ILE A 183 -5.01 6.46 -5.57
CA ILE A 183 -6.41 6.85 -5.87
C ILE A 183 -7.34 5.65 -5.72
N ILE A 184 -7.00 4.51 -6.33
CA ILE A 184 -7.80 3.28 -6.18
C ILE A 184 -7.93 2.91 -4.70
N PHE A 185 -6.83 2.92 -3.97
CA PHE A 185 -6.82 2.63 -2.54
C PHE A 185 -7.73 3.57 -1.76
N CYS A 186 -7.63 4.88 -1.97
CA CYS A 186 -8.44 5.90 -1.29
C CYS A 186 -9.94 5.72 -1.58
N VAL A 187 -10.30 5.51 -2.84
CA VAL A 187 -11.69 5.29 -3.25
C VAL A 187 -12.26 4.05 -2.56
N LEU A 188 -11.54 2.93 -2.64
CA LEU A 188 -11.96 1.68 -2.01
C LEU A 188 -12.04 1.80 -0.49
N PHE A 189 -11.10 2.52 0.14
CA PHE A 189 -11.13 2.78 1.58
C PHE A 189 -12.37 3.56 1.99
N ILE A 190 -12.75 4.60 1.25
CA ILE A 190 -13.97 5.39 1.52
C ILE A 190 -15.22 4.50 1.40
N PHE A 191 -15.32 3.68 0.34
CA PHE A 191 -16.45 2.77 0.17
C PHE A 191 -16.50 1.71 1.26
N LEU A 192 -15.34 1.15 1.65
CA LEU A 192 -15.23 0.19 2.74
C LEU A 192 -15.74 0.79 4.05
N GLN A 193 -15.29 1.99 4.42
CA GLN A 193 -15.71 2.67 5.65
C GLN A 193 -17.23 2.91 5.68
N LYS A 194 -17.81 3.37 4.56
CA LYS A 194 -19.27 3.55 4.43
C LYS A 194 -20.02 2.23 4.61
N LYS A 195 -19.54 1.14 4.01
CA LYS A 195 -20.17 -0.18 4.08
C LYS A 195 -20.11 -0.79 5.48
N LEU A 196 -18.96 -0.66 6.15
CA LEU A 196 -18.76 -1.13 7.53
C LEU A 196 -19.65 -0.36 8.51
N LYS A 197 -19.77 0.98 8.37
CA LYS A 197 -20.67 1.78 9.20
C LYS A 197 -22.12 1.36 9.03
N LYS A 198 -22.58 1.11 7.79
CA LYS A 198 -23.94 0.64 7.52
C LYS A 198 -24.20 -0.74 8.15
N SER A 199 -23.24 -1.65 8.07
CA SER A 199 -23.34 -3.00 8.65
C SER A 199 -23.39 -2.99 10.18
N LYS A 200 -22.69 -2.05 10.84
CA LYS A 200 -22.73 -1.90 12.32
C LYS A 200 -24.04 -1.28 12.83
N ASN A 201 -24.71 -0.46 12.03
CA ASN A 201 -25.99 0.17 12.40
C ASN A 201 -27.21 -0.76 12.22
N ILE A 202 -27.05 -1.92 11.60
CA ILE A 202 -28.11 -2.91 11.35
C ILE A 202 -28.08 -4.03 12.42
N LYS A 203 -27.00 -4.12 13.19
CA LYS A 203 -26.87 -5.02 14.36
C LYS A 203 -27.23 -4.30 15.64
#